data_837ce07b6f623dccc8d73a05b1284b01
#
_entry.id   837ce07b6f623dccc8d73a05b1284b01
#
_cell.length_a   1.000
_cell.length_b   1.000
_cell.length_c   1.000
_cell.angle_alpha   90.00
_cell.angle_beta   90.00
_cell.angle_gamma   90.00
#
_symmetry.space_group_name_H-M   'P 1'
#
loop_
_entity.id
_entity.type
_entity.pdbx_description
1 polymer ?
#
loop_
_entity_poly.entity_id
_entity_poly.type
_entity_poly.pdbx_seq_one_letter_code
_entity_poly.pdbx_strand_id
1 'polypeptide(L)'
;MKAKRRFNIGLWVLLCVPCLLASCDHDVHDGEEEGGLSVSLTWADEADEGTEVEDVKLWIFDADKGSMIEEKHYGSTEEVASQRFQLPEGTYRIQTFSNLTEPFFISEQTRALTNWNNILIGLTNPKDVRNNAYFGVTDVKIDNKEGNYVVQTPKKKVLAELTIIIENIPKGTEMSGKALDCAMCLFPTQKNSDGDYGLPSIEPTEVELPTLLATESTLKSEVIRLMPTIQGSSSSHIYLRLLLPDETLLEFDITAPVMKVGGKYELRFKYEEMLPKMNLQTGINGWNDLNKEVEIK
;
A
#
# COMPACT_ATOMS: atom_id res chain seq x y z
N MET A 1 -85.28 -29.42 -7.52
CA MET A 1 -85.55 -30.04 -6.23
C MET A 1 -84.57 -29.50 -5.21
N LYS A 2 -85.10 -28.70 -4.30
CA LYS A 2 -85.10 -28.83 -2.83
C LYS A 2 -83.74 -29.19 -2.23
N ALA A 3 -83.13 -28.48 -1.26
CA ALA A 3 -83.73 -27.79 -0.12
C ALA A 3 -82.72 -26.78 0.52
N LYS A 4 -83.27 -25.71 1.00
CA LYS A 4 -82.77 -24.85 2.02
C LYS A 4 -82.35 -25.62 3.29
N ARG A 5 -81.24 -25.14 3.94
CA ARG A 5 -81.25 -25.03 5.41
C ARG A 5 -80.40 -23.90 5.91
N ARG A 6 -81.07 -22.98 6.57
CA ARG A 6 -80.64 -21.92 7.45
C ARG A 6 -80.24 -22.53 8.81
N PHE A 7 -79.45 -21.77 9.55
CA PHE A 7 -79.36 -21.69 11.01
C PHE A 7 -77.89 -21.70 11.43
N ASN A 8 -77.34 -20.90 12.30
CA ASN A 8 -77.86 -19.94 13.26
C ASN A 8 -76.72 -19.02 13.67
N ILE A 9 -77.03 -17.76 13.81
CA ILE A 9 -76.26 -16.76 14.57
C ILE A 9 -76.37 -17.12 16.02
N GLY A 10 -75.27 -17.20 16.71
CA GLY A 10 -75.24 -17.39 18.14
C GLY A 10 -73.90 -16.97 18.71
N LEU A 11 -73.80 -15.71 19.02
CA LEU A 11 -73.41 -15.15 20.32
C LEU A 11 -72.30 -15.90 21.07
N TRP A 12 -71.05 -15.67 20.74
CA TRP A 12 -69.91 -15.80 21.64
C TRP A 12 -68.98 -14.64 21.46
N VAL A 13 -69.45 -13.44 21.75
CA VAL A 13 -68.65 -12.26 22.03
C VAL A 13 -68.73 -12.11 23.53
N LEU A 14 -67.63 -12.23 24.18
CA LEU A 14 -67.26 -11.84 25.55
C LEU A 14 -66.61 -13.03 26.30
N LEU A 15 -65.32 -13.19 26.09
CA LEU A 15 -64.38 -13.64 27.14
C LEU A 15 -63.01 -13.91 26.53
N CYS A 16 -62.33 -12.88 26.12
CA CYS A 16 -60.85 -12.98 25.91
C CYS A 16 -60.22 -11.58 25.70
N VAL A 17 -60.49 -10.68 26.59
CA VAL A 17 -59.69 -9.45 26.72
C VAL A 17 -59.46 -9.25 28.22
N PRO A 18 -58.47 -9.88 28.78
CA PRO A 18 -57.42 -9.18 29.45
C PRO A 18 -56.13 -10.06 29.53
N CYS A 19 -55.42 -10.25 28.47
CA CYS A 19 -54.07 -10.82 28.50
C CYS A 19 -53.14 -10.12 27.50
N LEU A 20 -53.45 -8.89 27.14
CA LEU A 20 -52.56 -8.09 26.24
C LEU A 20 -51.94 -6.87 26.97
N LEU A 21 -51.75 -6.96 28.27
CA LEU A 21 -50.88 -6.07 29.02
C LEU A 21 -49.77 -6.84 29.74
N ALA A 22 -49.24 -7.89 29.07
CA ALA A 22 -47.87 -8.23 29.32
C ALA A 22 -47.07 -7.18 28.52
N SER A 23 -46.87 -6.03 29.16
CA SER A 23 -45.75 -5.16 28.89
C SER A 23 -44.53 -6.10 28.82
N CYS A 24 -44.07 -6.41 27.62
CA CYS A 24 -42.68 -6.66 27.44
C CYS A 24 -42.00 -5.37 27.86
N ASP A 25 -41.54 -5.28 29.10
CA ASP A 25 -40.34 -4.55 29.39
C ASP A 25 -39.32 -5.11 28.42
N HIS A 26 -39.25 -4.48 27.27
CA HIS A 26 -38.05 -4.44 26.49
C HIS A 26 -37.12 -3.66 27.41
N ASP A 27 -36.44 -4.38 28.29
CA ASP A 27 -35.13 -3.94 28.73
C ASP A 27 -34.42 -3.57 27.46
N VAL A 28 -34.45 -2.30 27.08
CA VAL A 28 -33.43 -1.68 26.33
C VAL A 28 -32.23 -1.87 27.24
N HIS A 29 -31.56 -3.03 27.08
CA HIS A 29 -30.16 -3.07 27.35
C HIS A 29 -29.64 -1.93 26.47
N ASP A 30 -29.52 -0.74 27.06
CA ASP A 30 -28.45 0.17 26.69
C ASP A 30 -27.24 -0.74 26.73
N GLY A 31 -26.88 -1.26 25.54
CA GLY A 31 -25.76 -2.14 25.43
C GLY A 31 -24.60 -1.33 25.95
N GLU A 32 -24.22 -1.64 27.20
CA GLU A 32 -22.91 -1.22 27.67
C GLU A 32 -21.99 -1.60 26.54
N GLU A 33 -21.47 -0.60 25.81
CA GLU A 33 -20.51 -0.83 24.75
C GLU A 33 -19.38 -1.59 25.43
N GLU A 34 -19.30 -2.89 25.16
CA GLU A 34 -18.24 -3.73 25.71
C GLU A 34 -16.94 -3.01 25.41
N GLY A 35 -16.17 -2.64 26.44
CA GLY A 35 -14.88 -2.01 26.29
C GLY A 35 -14.01 -2.81 25.33
N GLY A 36 -13.01 -2.20 24.74
CA GLY A 36 -12.10 -2.87 23.83
C GLY A 36 -11.49 -1.95 22.78
N LEU A 37 -10.59 -2.51 21.99
CA LEU A 37 -9.90 -1.83 20.91
C LEU A 37 -10.63 -2.05 19.59
N SER A 38 -10.98 -0.95 18.93
CA SER A 38 -11.43 -0.91 17.55
C SER A 38 -10.33 -0.35 16.66
N VAL A 39 -10.11 -0.98 15.52
CA VAL A 39 -9.10 -0.55 14.53
C VAL A 39 -9.81 -0.12 13.26
N SER A 40 -9.58 1.11 12.81
CA SER A 40 -10.02 1.59 11.51
C SER A 40 -8.81 1.87 10.61
N LEU A 41 -8.95 1.56 9.32
CA LEU A 41 -7.91 1.79 8.34
C LEU A 41 -8.22 3.08 7.57
N THR A 42 -7.27 4.00 7.55
CA THR A 42 -7.36 5.26 6.82
C THR A 42 -6.34 5.29 5.69
N TRP A 43 -6.46 6.22 4.76
CA TRP A 43 -5.45 6.41 3.73
C TRP A 43 -4.38 7.38 4.22
N ALA A 44 -3.12 7.05 3.96
CA ALA A 44 -1.99 7.95 4.22
C ALA A 44 -1.85 9.00 3.11
N ASP A 45 -2.28 8.69 1.88
CA ASP A 45 -2.36 9.59 0.73
C ASP A 45 -3.83 9.69 0.29
N GLU A 46 -4.40 10.90 0.29
CA GLU A 46 -5.78 11.17 -0.14
C GLU A 46 -6.03 10.76 -1.60
N ALA A 47 -4.99 10.78 -2.44
CA ALA A 47 -5.09 10.34 -3.84
C ALA A 47 -5.35 8.84 -3.99
N ASP A 48 -5.24 8.07 -2.91
CA ASP A 48 -5.53 6.64 -2.89
C ASP A 48 -6.92 6.33 -2.32
N GLU A 49 -7.67 7.36 -1.88
CA GLU A 49 -9.05 7.19 -1.42
C GLU A 49 -9.92 6.54 -2.51
N GLY A 50 -10.72 5.57 -2.09
CA GLY A 50 -11.58 4.80 -3.01
C GLY A 50 -10.89 3.61 -3.68
N THR A 51 -9.59 3.37 -3.44
CA THR A 51 -8.94 2.12 -3.87
C THR A 51 -9.54 0.95 -3.08
N GLU A 52 -9.99 -0.07 -3.79
CA GLU A 52 -10.54 -1.26 -3.17
C GLU A 52 -9.47 -2.06 -2.43
N VAL A 53 -9.81 -2.50 -1.23
CA VAL A 53 -8.96 -3.32 -0.38
C VAL A 53 -9.71 -4.60 -0.04
N GLU A 54 -9.25 -5.71 -0.60
CA GLU A 54 -9.95 -6.99 -0.52
C GLU A 54 -9.32 -8.00 0.46
N ASP A 55 -8.07 -7.79 0.85
CA ASP A 55 -7.32 -8.74 1.67
C ASP A 55 -6.58 -7.97 2.76
N VAL A 56 -7.06 -8.08 4.00
CA VAL A 56 -6.48 -7.38 5.15
C VAL A 56 -6.00 -8.38 6.19
N LYS A 57 -4.70 -8.42 6.41
CA LYS A 57 -4.09 -9.08 7.56
C LYS A 57 -3.88 -8.05 8.65
N LEU A 58 -4.32 -8.38 9.85
CA LEU A 58 -4.13 -7.54 11.03
C LEU A 58 -3.40 -8.34 12.10
N TRP A 59 -2.28 -7.78 12.56
CA TRP A 59 -1.44 -8.34 13.60
C TRP A 59 -1.36 -7.39 14.78
N ILE A 60 -1.53 -7.92 15.98
CA ILE A 60 -1.40 -7.19 17.25
C ILE A 60 -0.20 -7.74 17.99
N PHE A 61 0.72 -6.86 18.35
CA PHE A 61 1.92 -7.19 19.11
C PHE A 61 1.92 -6.50 20.47
N ASP A 62 2.44 -7.17 21.48
CA ASP A 62 2.91 -6.52 22.69
C ASP A 62 4.10 -5.63 22.32
N ALA A 63 3.96 -4.31 22.46
CA ALA A 63 5.00 -3.38 21.99
C ALA A 63 6.27 -3.45 22.84
N ASP A 64 6.16 -3.84 24.12
CA ASP A 64 7.28 -3.91 25.05
C ASP A 64 8.09 -5.20 24.85
N LYS A 65 7.40 -6.32 24.58
CA LYS A 65 8.03 -7.64 24.39
C LYS A 65 8.34 -7.95 22.94
N GLY A 66 7.67 -7.29 22.01
CA GLY A 66 7.78 -7.54 20.57
C GLY A 66 7.07 -8.82 20.11
N SER A 67 6.38 -9.52 21.01
CA SER A 67 5.71 -10.78 20.68
C SER A 67 4.34 -10.58 20.09
N MET A 68 3.96 -11.43 19.11
CA MET A 68 2.62 -11.44 18.54
C MET A 68 1.61 -11.95 19.57
N ILE A 69 0.50 -11.21 19.71
CA ILE A 69 -0.63 -11.57 20.56
C ILE A 69 -1.76 -12.15 19.73
N GLU A 70 -2.04 -11.52 18.59
CA GLU A 70 -3.16 -11.90 17.75
C GLU A 70 -2.83 -11.71 16.28
N GLU A 71 -3.31 -12.62 15.45
CA GLU A 71 -3.28 -12.57 13.99
C GLU A 71 -4.69 -12.83 13.47
N LYS A 72 -5.18 -11.93 12.62
CA LYS A 72 -6.50 -12.02 11.98
C LYS A 72 -6.39 -11.72 10.50
N HIS A 73 -7.35 -12.26 9.76
CA HIS A 73 -7.50 -12.08 8.34
C HIS A 73 -8.93 -11.70 8.01
N TYR A 74 -9.12 -10.64 7.23
CA TYR A 74 -10.40 -10.05 6.87
C TYR A 74 -10.50 -9.83 5.37
N GLY A 75 -11.71 -9.90 4.83
CA GLY A 75 -11.97 -9.65 3.42
C GLY A 75 -11.99 -8.17 3.06
N SER A 76 -12.23 -7.28 4.04
CA SER A 76 -12.32 -5.84 3.76
C SER A 76 -11.92 -4.97 4.97
N THR A 77 -11.81 -3.67 4.73
CA THR A 77 -11.53 -2.67 5.76
C THR A 77 -12.70 -2.48 6.72
N GLU A 78 -13.93 -2.65 6.23
CA GLU A 78 -15.17 -2.56 7.01
C GLU A 78 -15.28 -3.71 8.01
N GLU A 79 -14.89 -4.92 7.61
CA GLU A 79 -14.83 -6.05 8.51
C GLU A 79 -13.86 -5.80 9.67
N VAL A 80 -12.69 -5.21 9.41
CA VAL A 80 -11.73 -4.81 10.47
C VAL A 80 -12.38 -3.79 11.40
N ALA A 81 -13.02 -2.76 10.85
CA ALA A 81 -13.62 -1.68 11.64
C ALA A 81 -14.79 -2.16 12.54
N SER A 82 -15.45 -3.26 12.17
CA SER A 82 -16.52 -3.87 12.93
C SER A 82 -16.04 -4.70 14.13
N GLN A 83 -14.74 -5.00 14.21
CA GLN A 83 -14.19 -5.84 15.28
C GLN A 83 -13.90 -5.06 16.55
N ARG A 84 -13.94 -5.80 17.67
CA ARG A 84 -13.52 -5.34 18.99
C ARG A 84 -12.52 -6.35 19.56
N PHE A 85 -11.35 -5.87 19.93
CA PHE A 85 -10.27 -6.69 20.48
C PHE A 85 -10.23 -6.48 21.99
N GLN A 86 -10.43 -7.53 22.75
CA GLN A 86 -10.36 -7.50 24.21
C GLN A 86 -8.91 -7.72 24.65
N LEU A 87 -8.22 -6.61 24.92
CA LEU A 87 -6.81 -6.64 25.29
C LEU A 87 -6.64 -6.17 26.75
N PRO A 88 -5.74 -6.78 27.54
CA PRO A 88 -5.38 -6.28 28.85
C PRO A 88 -4.71 -4.91 28.78
N GLU A 89 -4.53 -4.27 29.93
CA GLU A 89 -3.75 -3.03 30.03
C GLU A 89 -2.32 -3.27 29.52
N GLY A 90 -1.81 -2.36 28.69
CA GLY A 90 -0.51 -2.48 28.07
C GLY A 90 -0.31 -1.56 26.87
N THR A 91 0.87 -1.65 26.26
CA THR A 91 1.19 -0.95 25.01
C THR A 91 1.22 -1.96 23.87
N TYR A 92 0.50 -1.65 22.80
CA TYR A 92 0.33 -2.55 21.67
C TYR A 92 0.75 -1.86 20.38
N ARG A 93 1.30 -2.65 19.47
CA ARG A 93 1.55 -2.26 18.09
C ARG A 93 0.58 -2.98 17.18
N ILE A 94 -0.22 -2.20 16.47
CA ILE A 94 -1.15 -2.68 15.46
C ILE A 94 -0.45 -2.59 14.12
N GLN A 95 -0.36 -3.70 13.41
CA GLN A 95 0.18 -3.77 12.07
C GLN A 95 -0.84 -4.35 11.12
N THR A 96 -1.03 -3.68 10.00
CA THR A 96 -1.95 -4.13 8.95
C THR A 96 -1.24 -4.26 7.63
N PHE A 97 -1.68 -5.23 6.84
CA PHE A 97 -1.28 -5.41 5.46
C PHE A 97 -2.52 -5.57 4.61
N SER A 98 -2.50 -5.01 3.40
CA SER A 98 -3.62 -5.12 2.48
C SER A 98 -3.11 -5.38 1.07
N ASN A 99 -3.85 -6.21 0.33
CA ASN A 99 -3.55 -6.57 -1.06
C ASN A 99 -2.14 -7.16 -1.26
N LEU A 100 -1.63 -7.87 -0.25
CA LEU A 100 -0.34 -8.57 -0.30
C LEU A 100 -0.49 -9.91 -1.03
N THR A 101 -0.82 -9.85 -2.32
CA THR A 101 -0.84 -11.00 -3.24
C THR A 101 0.40 -11.00 -4.10
N GLU A 102 0.70 -12.10 -4.80
CA GLU A 102 1.84 -12.13 -5.73
C GLU A 102 1.88 -10.89 -6.63
N PRO A 103 3.06 -10.29 -6.84
CA PRO A 103 4.41 -10.79 -6.50
C PRO A 103 4.92 -10.41 -5.10
N PHE A 104 4.09 -9.87 -4.21
CA PHE A 104 4.50 -9.54 -2.85
C PHE A 104 4.57 -10.79 -1.98
N PHE A 105 5.52 -10.80 -1.06
CA PHE A 105 5.55 -11.77 0.03
C PHE A 105 5.90 -11.09 1.34
N ILE A 106 5.39 -11.65 2.44
CA ILE A 106 5.86 -11.34 3.78
C ILE A 106 6.78 -12.47 4.19
N SER A 107 7.99 -12.15 4.61
CA SER A 107 8.85 -13.15 5.22
C SER A 107 8.29 -13.47 6.60
N GLU A 108 7.61 -14.60 6.68
CA GLU A 108 7.36 -15.29 7.93
C GLU A 108 8.67 -15.99 8.33
N GLN A 109 9.59 -15.27 8.95
CA GLN A 109 10.70 -15.97 9.57
C GLN A 109 10.15 -16.81 10.72
N THR A 110 9.89 -18.08 10.39
CA THR A 110 9.54 -19.19 11.27
C THR A 110 8.62 -18.86 12.44
N ARG A 111 7.49 -19.52 12.50
CA ARG A 111 6.39 -19.48 13.48
C ARG A 111 6.76 -19.38 14.98
N ALA A 112 8.02 -19.44 15.32
CA ALA A 112 8.52 -19.39 16.71
C ALA A 112 8.99 -18.01 17.16
N LEU A 113 9.10 -17.01 16.28
CA LEU A 113 9.75 -15.73 16.56
C LEU A 113 9.07 -14.58 15.83
N THR A 114 7.83 -14.40 16.04
CA THR A 114 7.17 -13.18 15.56
C THR A 114 7.54 -12.00 16.44
N ASN A 115 8.79 -11.62 16.37
CA ASN A 115 9.22 -10.30 16.78
C ASN A 115 8.89 -9.36 15.62
N TRP A 116 8.05 -8.36 15.87
CA TRP A 116 7.64 -7.39 14.85
C TRP A 116 8.82 -6.74 14.10
N ASN A 117 10.02 -6.67 14.70
CA ASN A 117 11.23 -6.16 14.05
C ASN A 117 11.74 -7.01 12.87
N ASN A 118 11.36 -8.28 12.80
CA ASN A 118 11.85 -9.21 11.79
C ASN A 118 10.92 -9.38 10.60
N ILE A 119 9.81 -8.65 10.60
CA ILE A 119 8.85 -8.69 9.50
C ILE A 119 9.40 -7.88 8.34
N LEU A 120 9.42 -8.48 7.16
CA LEU A 120 9.77 -7.78 5.93
C LEU A 120 8.76 -8.07 4.82
N ILE A 121 8.62 -7.11 3.90
CA ILE A 121 7.88 -7.23 2.66
C ILE A 121 8.89 -7.23 1.52
N GLY A 122 8.81 -8.20 0.63
CA GLY A 122 9.64 -8.29 -0.57
C GLY A 122 8.82 -8.61 -1.82
N LEU A 123 9.50 -8.69 -2.96
CA LEU A 123 8.95 -9.06 -4.25
C LEU A 123 9.59 -10.35 -4.76
N THR A 124 8.78 -11.33 -5.13
CA THR A 124 9.24 -12.55 -5.80
C THR A 124 9.67 -12.28 -7.24
N ASN A 125 9.02 -11.31 -7.88
CA ASN A 125 9.35 -10.84 -9.21
C ASN A 125 9.20 -9.31 -9.27
N PRO A 126 10.30 -8.54 -9.23
CA PRO A 126 10.24 -7.08 -9.26
C PRO A 126 9.93 -6.51 -10.65
N LYS A 127 9.91 -7.31 -11.72
CA LYS A 127 9.74 -6.84 -13.11
C LYS A 127 8.29 -6.59 -13.51
N ASP A 128 7.32 -7.27 -12.88
CA ASP A 128 5.92 -7.23 -13.28
C ASP A 128 5.01 -7.00 -12.07
N VAL A 129 5.10 -5.79 -11.51
CA VAL A 129 4.24 -5.41 -10.38
C VAL A 129 3.09 -4.55 -10.87
N ARG A 130 1.91 -5.15 -11.00
CA ARG A 130 0.71 -4.48 -11.51
C ARG A 130 -0.11 -3.81 -10.43
N ASN A 131 -0.15 -4.40 -9.26
CA ASN A 131 -0.98 -3.94 -8.15
C ASN A 131 -0.13 -3.28 -7.05
N ASN A 132 -0.75 -2.43 -6.25
CA ASN A 132 -0.15 -1.91 -5.04
C ASN A 132 -0.53 -2.80 -3.85
N ALA A 133 0.43 -3.02 -2.98
CA ALA A 133 0.20 -3.51 -1.63
C ALA A 133 0.33 -2.35 -0.64
N TYR A 134 -0.33 -2.49 0.50
CA TYR A 134 -0.36 -1.47 1.53
C TYR A 134 0.04 -2.07 2.87
N PHE A 135 0.63 -1.24 3.71
CA PHE A 135 0.88 -1.55 5.11
C PHE A 135 0.50 -0.37 5.99
N GLY A 136 0.19 -0.64 7.22
CA GLY A 136 -0.07 0.38 8.24
C GLY A 136 0.49 -0.06 9.58
N VAL A 137 1.01 0.89 10.36
CA VAL A 137 1.52 0.63 11.71
C VAL A 137 1.09 1.75 12.63
N THR A 138 0.53 1.40 13.78
CA THR A 138 0.12 2.34 14.83
C THR A 138 0.36 1.74 16.19
N ASP A 139 0.89 2.52 17.11
CA ASP A 139 1.01 2.15 18.51
C ASP A 139 -0.19 2.67 19.30
N VAL A 140 -0.69 1.87 20.24
CA VAL A 140 -1.81 2.22 21.13
C VAL A 140 -1.49 1.80 22.54
N LYS A 141 -1.88 2.64 23.51
CA LYS A 141 -1.79 2.33 24.93
C LYS A 141 -3.20 2.09 25.48
N ILE A 142 -3.40 0.97 26.12
CA ILE A 142 -4.63 0.60 26.82
C ILE A 142 -4.37 0.77 28.31
N ASP A 143 -4.98 1.79 28.91
CA ASP A 143 -4.83 2.11 30.34
C ASP A 143 -5.94 1.50 31.19
N ASN A 144 -7.04 1.06 30.58
CA ASN A 144 -8.18 0.44 31.25
C ASN A 144 -8.82 -0.59 30.30
N LYS A 145 -8.90 -1.85 30.73
CA LYS A 145 -9.48 -2.93 29.95
C LYS A 145 -10.97 -2.75 29.60
N GLU A 146 -11.70 -1.94 30.40
CA GLU A 146 -13.11 -1.62 30.18
C GLU A 146 -13.29 -0.35 29.32
N GLY A 147 -12.19 0.31 28.97
CA GLY A 147 -12.18 1.51 28.14
C GLY A 147 -12.46 1.21 26.67
N ASN A 148 -13.04 2.19 25.99
CA ASN A 148 -13.30 2.12 24.56
C ASN A 148 -12.16 2.84 23.83
N TYR A 149 -11.38 2.11 23.04
CA TYR A 149 -10.24 2.63 22.30
C TYR A 149 -10.50 2.53 20.82
N VAL A 150 -10.29 3.63 20.09
CA VAL A 150 -10.38 3.67 18.64
C VAL A 150 -9.03 4.11 18.07
N VAL A 151 -8.45 3.27 17.21
CA VAL A 151 -7.17 3.54 16.57
C VAL A 151 -7.37 3.66 15.07
N GLN A 152 -6.80 4.71 14.51
CA GLN A 152 -6.71 4.89 13.06
C GLN A 152 -5.31 4.47 12.59
N THR A 153 -5.26 3.50 11.69
CA THR A 153 -4.01 3.01 11.11
C THR A 153 -3.91 3.46 9.66
N PRO A 154 -2.96 4.38 9.33
CA PRO A 154 -2.82 4.87 7.98
C PRO A 154 -2.23 3.80 7.07
N LYS A 155 -2.91 3.50 5.96
CA LYS A 155 -2.41 2.61 4.90
C LYS A 155 -1.44 3.38 4.01
N LYS A 156 -0.20 2.91 3.91
CA LYS A 156 0.82 3.43 2.99
C LYS A 156 1.09 2.41 1.89
N LYS A 157 1.28 2.87 0.66
CA LYS A 157 1.79 2.00 -0.41
C LYS A 157 3.16 1.46 -0.05
N VAL A 158 3.42 0.20 -0.39
CA VAL A 158 4.75 -0.41 -0.25
C VAL A 158 5.73 0.18 -1.26
N LEU A 159 5.27 0.38 -2.50
CA LEU A 159 6.11 0.74 -3.64
C LEU A 159 6.10 2.23 -3.93
N ALA A 160 7.22 2.72 -4.47
CA ALA A 160 7.29 3.99 -5.16
C ALA A 160 6.72 3.85 -6.58
N GLU A 161 6.14 4.92 -7.11
CA GLU A 161 5.58 5.02 -8.46
C GLU A 161 6.43 5.98 -9.30
N LEU A 162 6.95 5.50 -10.42
CA LEU A 162 7.79 6.24 -11.34
C LEU A 162 7.12 6.36 -12.71
N THR A 163 7.09 7.57 -13.27
CA THR A 163 6.73 7.82 -14.67
C THR A 163 7.92 8.47 -15.37
N ILE A 164 8.27 7.98 -16.55
CA ILE A 164 9.34 8.54 -17.38
C ILE A 164 8.70 9.15 -18.63
N ILE A 165 9.05 10.41 -18.90
CA ILE A 165 8.57 11.16 -20.07
C ILE A 165 9.79 11.70 -20.83
N ILE A 166 9.85 11.40 -22.14
CA ILE A 166 10.88 11.96 -23.04
C ILE A 166 10.16 12.70 -24.16
N GLU A 167 10.33 14.01 -24.20
CA GLU A 167 9.77 14.90 -25.21
C GLU A 167 10.71 15.06 -26.41
N ASN A 168 10.14 15.33 -27.59
CA ASN A 168 10.85 15.55 -28.87
C ASN A 168 11.73 14.37 -29.31
N ILE A 169 11.37 13.15 -28.90
CA ILE A 169 12.08 11.92 -29.25
C ILE A 169 11.74 11.51 -30.70
N PRO A 170 12.69 11.02 -31.52
CA PRO A 170 12.39 10.50 -32.82
C PRO A 170 11.39 9.34 -32.77
N LYS A 171 10.35 9.39 -33.60
CA LYS A 171 9.39 8.30 -33.74
C LYS A 171 10.10 7.01 -34.14
N GLY A 172 9.75 5.90 -33.50
CA GLY A 172 10.39 4.60 -33.71
C GLY A 172 11.57 4.34 -32.76
N THR A 173 11.91 5.29 -31.88
CA THR A 173 12.91 5.04 -30.83
C THR A 173 12.37 4.04 -29.81
N GLU A 174 13.17 3.06 -29.46
CA GLU A 174 12.90 2.10 -28.40
C GLU A 174 13.63 2.53 -27.10
N MET A 175 12.91 2.63 -25.99
CA MET A 175 13.46 2.88 -24.66
C MET A 175 13.46 1.60 -23.86
N SER A 176 14.56 1.29 -23.22
CA SER A 176 14.71 0.25 -22.18
C SER A 176 15.61 0.76 -21.07
N GLY A 177 15.75 0.03 -19.98
CA GLY A 177 16.63 0.47 -18.89
C GLY A 177 16.50 -0.34 -17.62
N LYS A 178 17.10 0.19 -16.56
CA LYS A 178 17.11 -0.41 -15.22
C LYS A 178 17.06 0.68 -14.13
N ALA A 179 16.36 0.40 -13.06
CA ALA A 179 16.54 1.10 -11.78
C ALA A 179 17.56 0.31 -10.94
N LEU A 180 18.62 0.96 -10.44
CA LEU A 180 19.79 0.26 -9.90
C LEU A 180 19.79 0.16 -8.37
N ASP A 181 19.20 1.13 -7.67
CA ASP A 181 19.28 1.26 -6.20
C ASP A 181 17.96 0.92 -5.50
N CYS A 182 17.17 0.03 -6.07
CA CYS A 182 15.93 -0.42 -5.44
C CYS A 182 16.27 -1.31 -4.24
N ALA A 183 15.59 -1.11 -3.12
CA ALA A 183 15.74 -1.99 -1.95
C ALA A 183 15.24 -3.41 -2.28
N MET A 184 15.90 -4.43 -1.74
CA MET A 184 15.47 -5.82 -1.90
C MET A 184 14.17 -6.08 -1.12
N CYS A 185 14.00 -5.43 0.04
CA CYS A 185 12.82 -5.56 0.89
C CYS A 185 12.58 -4.29 1.71
N LEU A 186 11.41 -4.25 2.35
CA LEU A 186 10.97 -3.21 3.26
C LEU A 186 10.69 -3.81 4.63
N PHE A 187 11.15 -3.13 5.71
CA PHE A 187 10.81 -3.44 7.09
C PHE A 187 9.66 -2.52 7.54
N PRO A 188 8.41 -2.97 7.49
CA PRO A 188 7.25 -2.09 7.67
C PRO A 188 7.15 -1.49 9.07
N THR A 189 7.64 -2.18 10.09
CA THR A 189 7.60 -1.78 11.51
C THR A 189 8.79 -0.97 11.97
N GLN A 190 9.82 -0.83 11.15
CA GLN A 190 10.98 -0.03 11.45
C GLN A 190 10.82 1.39 10.88
N LYS A 191 11.35 2.37 11.62
CA LYS A 191 11.27 3.78 11.23
C LYS A 191 12.51 4.18 10.44
N ASN A 192 12.29 4.97 9.39
CA ASN A 192 13.34 5.63 8.64
C ASN A 192 13.90 6.87 9.40
N SER A 193 14.84 7.59 8.80
CA SER A 193 15.44 8.80 9.38
C SER A 193 14.44 9.93 9.63
N ASP A 194 13.33 9.96 8.91
CA ASP A 194 12.29 10.97 9.03
C ASP A 194 11.30 10.62 10.17
N GLY A 195 11.46 9.43 10.78
CA GLY A 195 10.59 8.91 11.83
C GLY A 195 9.35 8.17 11.32
N ASP A 196 9.24 8.00 10.00
CA ASP A 196 8.14 7.29 9.36
C ASP A 196 8.37 5.79 9.34
N TYR A 197 7.29 5.02 9.55
CA TYR A 197 7.33 3.57 9.36
C TYR A 197 7.54 3.18 7.91
N GLY A 198 8.27 2.08 7.72
CA GLY A 198 8.66 1.54 6.42
C GLY A 198 10.11 1.86 6.08
N LEU A 199 11.04 1.08 6.63
CA LEU A 199 12.47 1.24 6.41
C LEU A 199 12.91 0.34 5.25
N PRO A 200 13.44 0.89 4.13
CA PRO A 200 14.03 0.09 3.06
C PRO A 200 15.28 -0.67 3.53
N SER A 201 15.55 -1.84 2.96
CA SER A 201 16.81 -2.57 3.20
C SER A 201 18.01 -1.79 2.66
N ILE A 202 19.19 -2.15 3.15
CA ILE A 202 20.47 -1.63 2.64
C ILE A 202 20.97 -2.39 1.39
N GLU A 203 20.39 -3.56 1.11
CA GLU A 203 20.79 -4.41 0.01
C GLU A 203 20.10 -3.96 -1.27
N PRO A 204 20.86 -3.56 -2.30
CA PRO A 204 20.30 -3.12 -3.57
C PRO A 204 19.86 -4.30 -4.44
N THR A 205 18.85 -4.05 -5.24
CA THR A 205 18.46 -4.90 -6.36
C THR A 205 18.25 -4.06 -7.61
N GLU A 206 18.55 -4.65 -8.77
CA GLU A 206 18.28 -4.02 -10.06
C GLU A 206 16.88 -4.43 -10.53
N VAL A 207 16.12 -3.47 -11.03
CA VAL A 207 14.80 -3.70 -11.61
C VAL A 207 14.80 -3.27 -13.06
N GLU A 208 14.53 -4.21 -13.98
CA GLU A 208 14.37 -3.90 -15.40
C GLU A 208 13.15 -3.00 -15.61
N LEU A 209 13.34 -1.93 -16.37
CA LEU A 209 12.24 -1.06 -16.81
C LEU A 209 11.52 -1.67 -18.02
N PRO A 210 10.23 -1.38 -18.22
CA PRO A 210 9.52 -1.85 -19.39
C PRO A 210 10.15 -1.29 -20.67
N THR A 211 10.23 -2.14 -21.70
CA THR A 211 10.61 -1.70 -23.05
C THR A 211 9.44 -0.96 -23.70
N LEU A 212 9.68 0.25 -24.17
CA LEU A 212 8.66 1.13 -24.75
C LEU A 212 9.10 1.63 -26.13
N LEU A 213 8.16 1.67 -27.07
CA LEU A 213 8.38 2.21 -28.41
C LEU A 213 7.72 3.58 -28.54
N ALA A 214 8.48 4.58 -28.96
CA ALA A 214 7.96 5.91 -29.27
C ALA A 214 7.13 5.87 -30.57
N THR A 215 5.80 5.94 -30.42
CA THR A 215 4.86 6.00 -31.55
C THR A 215 4.65 7.42 -32.08
N GLU A 216 4.95 8.41 -31.23
CA GLU A 216 4.87 9.85 -31.48
C GLU A 216 6.17 10.54 -31.08
N SER A 217 6.19 11.87 -31.08
CA SER A 217 7.32 12.69 -30.64
C SER A 217 7.51 12.73 -29.11
N THR A 218 6.60 12.12 -28.37
CA THR A 218 6.68 12.00 -26.92
C THR A 218 6.57 10.52 -26.53
N LEU A 219 7.55 10.04 -25.77
CA LEU A 219 7.49 8.74 -25.13
C LEU A 219 7.10 8.96 -23.66
N LYS A 220 6.03 8.28 -23.22
CA LYS A 220 5.59 8.29 -21.83
C LYS A 220 5.41 6.86 -21.35
N SER A 221 6.02 6.51 -20.23
CA SER A 221 5.78 5.21 -19.60
C SER A 221 4.41 5.17 -18.92
N GLU A 222 3.87 3.97 -18.78
CA GLU A 222 2.92 3.70 -17.70
C GLU A 222 3.60 3.90 -16.35
N VAL A 223 2.81 3.81 -15.27
CA VAL A 223 3.36 3.87 -13.92
C VAL A 223 4.19 2.62 -13.65
N ILE A 224 5.49 2.83 -13.46
CA ILE A 224 6.45 1.80 -13.08
C ILE A 224 6.49 1.73 -11.56
N ARG A 225 6.24 0.56 -10.99
CA ARG A 225 6.23 0.35 -9.55
C ARG A 225 7.53 -0.30 -9.11
N LEU A 226 8.22 0.35 -8.18
CA LEU A 226 9.56 -0.03 -7.73
C LEU A 226 9.59 -0.10 -6.21
N MET A 227 10.39 -1.02 -5.67
CA MET A 227 10.77 -0.90 -4.25
C MET A 227 11.45 0.46 -4.03
N PRO A 228 11.31 1.06 -2.85
CA PRO A 228 12.00 2.32 -2.53
C PRO A 228 13.50 2.23 -2.71
N THR A 229 14.17 3.37 -2.81
CA THR A 229 15.63 3.44 -2.80
C THR A 229 16.19 2.86 -1.50
N ILE A 230 17.31 2.15 -1.57
CA ILE A 230 18.01 1.58 -0.41
C ILE A 230 18.25 2.61 0.69
N GLN A 231 18.28 2.15 1.93
CA GLN A 231 18.58 3.00 3.08
C GLN A 231 19.97 3.62 2.98
N GLY A 232 20.05 4.92 3.29
CA GLY A 232 21.32 5.65 3.37
C GLY A 232 21.79 6.25 2.05
N SER A 233 21.14 5.96 0.93
CA SER A 233 21.43 6.65 -0.33
C SER A 233 20.91 8.08 -0.33
N SER A 234 21.66 8.98 -0.95
CA SER A 234 21.27 10.38 -1.18
C SER A 234 20.56 10.60 -2.53
N SER A 235 20.59 9.60 -3.41
CA SER A 235 19.97 9.60 -4.75
C SER A 235 19.63 8.18 -5.16
N SER A 236 18.83 8.04 -6.21
CA SER A 236 18.61 6.81 -6.94
C SER A 236 19.26 6.90 -8.33
N HIS A 237 19.66 5.78 -8.93
CA HIS A 237 20.22 5.75 -10.28
C HIS A 237 19.34 4.96 -11.22
N ILE A 238 19.11 5.55 -12.40
CA ILE A 238 18.34 4.95 -13.47
C ILE A 238 19.21 4.90 -14.71
N TYR A 239 19.51 3.70 -15.18
CA TYR A 239 20.18 3.49 -16.42
C TYR A 239 19.15 3.37 -17.54
N LEU A 240 19.19 4.30 -18.52
CA LEU A 240 18.32 4.29 -19.70
C LEU A 240 19.10 4.01 -20.96
N ARG A 241 18.48 3.27 -21.87
CA ARG A 241 18.97 2.98 -23.22
C ARG A 241 17.92 3.41 -24.22
N LEU A 242 18.32 4.18 -25.21
CA LEU A 242 17.50 4.57 -26.36
C LEU A 242 18.12 4.00 -27.62
N LEU A 243 17.38 3.10 -28.28
CA LEU A 243 17.74 2.62 -29.61
C LEU A 243 16.97 3.45 -30.65
N LEU A 244 17.68 4.27 -31.39
CA LEU A 244 17.10 5.16 -32.38
C LEU A 244 16.71 4.39 -33.66
N PRO A 245 15.85 4.96 -34.53
CA PRO A 245 15.43 4.33 -35.80
C PRO A 245 16.55 4.04 -36.78
N ASP A 246 17.69 4.74 -36.67
CA ASP A 246 18.90 4.55 -37.45
C ASP A 246 19.87 3.54 -36.81
N GLU A 247 19.40 2.76 -35.85
CA GLU A 247 20.17 1.76 -35.09
C GLU A 247 21.24 2.36 -34.13
N THR A 248 21.28 3.68 -33.99
CA THR A 248 22.15 4.32 -32.98
C THR A 248 21.67 4.02 -31.58
N LEU A 249 22.56 3.48 -30.74
CA LEU A 249 22.32 3.23 -29.33
C LEU A 249 22.86 4.38 -28.49
N LEU A 250 21.99 4.98 -27.68
CA LEU A 250 22.35 5.99 -26.67
C LEU A 250 22.13 5.41 -25.27
N GLU A 251 23.08 5.65 -24.37
CA GLU A 251 23.03 5.17 -22.99
C GLU A 251 23.21 6.33 -22.02
N PHE A 252 22.39 6.33 -20.95
CA PHE A 252 22.35 7.42 -19.98
C PHE A 252 22.34 6.84 -18.57
N ASP A 253 23.20 7.36 -17.72
CA ASP A 253 23.14 7.17 -16.27
C ASP A 253 22.50 8.41 -15.64
N ILE A 254 21.30 8.24 -15.11
CA ILE A 254 20.46 9.33 -14.62
C ILE A 254 20.43 9.28 -13.10
N THR A 255 20.89 10.35 -12.47
CA THR A 255 20.69 10.55 -11.05
C THR A 255 19.27 11.05 -10.81
N ALA A 256 18.48 10.27 -10.11
CA ALA A 256 17.11 10.55 -9.72
C ALA A 256 17.00 10.85 -8.22
N PRO A 257 15.94 11.51 -7.75
CA PRO A 257 15.68 11.66 -6.33
C PRO A 257 15.57 10.31 -5.62
N VAL A 258 15.85 10.30 -4.31
CA VAL A 258 15.56 9.15 -3.46
C VAL A 258 14.07 8.82 -3.55
N MET A 259 13.74 7.62 -3.99
CA MET A 259 12.37 7.12 -4.07
C MET A 259 11.94 6.62 -2.70
N LYS A 260 11.01 7.35 -2.06
CA LYS A 260 10.48 7.01 -0.74
C LYS A 260 9.31 6.02 -0.87
N VAL A 261 9.01 5.34 0.22
CA VAL A 261 7.83 4.47 0.37
C VAL A 261 6.56 5.24 0.01
N GLY A 262 5.78 4.71 -0.93
CA GLY A 262 4.54 5.34 -1.42
C GLY A 262 4.73 6.61 -2.23
N GLY A 263 5.97 7.04 -2.49
CA GLY A 263 6.26 8.28 -3.23
C GLY A 263 5.89 8.17 -4.72
N LYS A 264 5.53 9.29 -5.33
CA LYS A 264 5.20 9.42 -6.75
C LYS A 264 6.25 10.33 -7.41
N TYR A 265 6.84 9.87 -8.51
CA TYR A 265 7.95 10.54 -9.19
C TYR A 265 7.67 10.61 -10.68
N GLU A 266 7.98 11.75 -11.27
CA GLU A 266 7.97 11.96 -12.70
C GLU A 266 9.36 12.44 -13.15
N LEU A 267 10.02 11.68 -14.01
CA LEU A 267 11.26 12.08 -14.66
C LEU A 267 10.93 12.54 -16.07
N ARG A 268 11.13 13.84 -16.32
CA ARG A 268 10.83 14.47 -17.59
C ARG A 268 12.10 14.97 -18.25
N PHE A 269 12.33 14.56 -19.50
CA PHE A 269 13.48 14.91 -20.30
C PHE A 269 13.06 15.48 -21.65
N LYS A 270 13.88 16.37 -22.20
CA LYS A 270 13.84 16.72 -23.61
C LYS A 270 14.96 15.99 -24.31
N TYR A 271 14.63 15.26 -25.39
CA TYR A 271 15.58 14.43 -26.09
C TYR A 271 16.85 15.20 -26.51
N GLU A 272 16.69 16.44 -27.03
CA GLU A 272 17.81 17.28 -27.46
C GLU A 272 18.75 17.64 -26.29
N GLU A 273 18.23 17.69 -25.10
CA GLU A 273 19.00 18.01 -23.92
C GLU A 273 19.71 16.80 -23.30
N MET A 274 19.26 15.58 -23.64
CA MET A 274 19.91 14.34 -23.27
C MET A 274 21.13 14.06 -24.15
N LEU A 275 21.13 14.55 -25.40
CA LEU A 275 22.23 14.32 -26.31
C LEU A 275 23.54 14.92 -25.74
N PRO A 276 24.66 14.20 -25.86
CA PRO A 276 25.96 14.76 -25.49
C PRO A 276 26.18 16.04 -26.31
N LYS A 277 26.47 17.15 -25.62
CA LYS A 277 26.83 18.40 -26.31
C LYS A 277 28.09 18.09 -27.12
N MET A 278 27.97 18.04 -28.43
CA MET A 278 29.11 17.95 -29.30
C MET A 278 29.95 19.21 -29.13
N ASN A 279 30.96 19.16 -28.28
CA ASN A 279 32.05 20.10 -28.36
C ASN A 279 32.81 19.79 -29.66
N LEU A 280 32.69 20.68 -30.62
CA LEU A 280 33.46 20.68 -31.89
C LEU A 280 34.97 20.93 -31.66
N GLN A 281 35.54 20.41 -30.59
CA GLN A 281 36.99 20.37 -30.36
C GLN A 281 37.39 18.91 -30.11
N THR A 282 37.91 18.35 -31.22
CA THR A 282 38.82 17.22 -31.29
C THR A 282 39.16 16.51 -29.97
N GLY A 283 38.77 15.25 -29.85
CA GLY A 283 39.48 14.29 -29.03
C GLY A 283 38.67 13.64 -27.96
N ILE A 284 38.28 12.42 -28.20
CA ILE A 284 38.12 11.29 -27.28
C ILE A 284 37.19 11.52 -26.04
N ASN A 285 36.01 10.93 -26.14
CA ASN A 285 35.15 10.38 -25.07
C ASN A 285 35.35 10.90 -23.66
N GLY A 286 34.65 11.96 -23.32
CA GLY A 286 34.34 12.31 -21.94
C GLY A 286 32.89 11.92 -21.64
N TRP A 287 32.67 11.07 -20.66
CA TRP A 287 31.38 10.85 -20.03
C TRP A 287 30.91 12.18 -19.46
N ASN A 288 29.75 12.67 -19.90
CA ASN A 288 29.14 13.86 -19.34
C ASN A 288 28.09 13.44 -18.32
N ASP A 289 28.35 13.73 -17.05
CA ASP A 289 27.36 13.73 -15.99
C ASP A 289 26.24 14.72 -16.35
N LEU A 290 25.06 14.20 -16.66
CA LEU A 290 23.85 14.99 -16.83
C LEU A 290 23.27 15.33 -15.45
N ASN A 291 23.94 16.19 -14.69
CA ASN A 291 23.37 16.82 -13.51
C ASN A 291 22.31 17.83 -13.96
N LYS A 292 21.07 17.41 -14.08
CA LYS A 292 19.94 18.32 -14.34
C LYS A 292 18.97 18.30 -13.16
N GLU A 293 18.49 19.50 -12.82
CA GLU A 293 17.40 19.68 -11.87
C GLU A 293 16.17 18.88 -12.35
N VAL A 294 15.75 17.95 -11.53
CA VAL A 294 14.51 17.19 -11.71
C VAL A 294 13.39 18.01 -11.09
N GLU A 295 12.41 18.44 -11.90
CA GLU A 295 11.19 19.04 -11.35
C GLU A 295 10.40 17.95 -10.60
N ILE A 296 10.28 18.17 -9.29
CA ILE A 296 9.42 17.35 -8.41
C ILE A 296 8.07 18.06 -8.32
N LYS A 297 7.02 17.40 -8.75
CA LYS A 297 5.63 17.80 -8.53
C LYS A 297 4.99 16.97 -7.45
#